data_864b39a0b1d4fe0c66e40f43ef5281f0
#
_entry.id   864b39a0b1d4fe0c66e40f43ef5281f0
#
_cell.length_a   1.000
_cell.length_b   1.000
_cell.length_c   1.000
_cell.angle_alpha   90.00
_cell.angle_beta   90.00
_cell.angle_gamma   90.00
#
_symmetry.space_group_name_H-M   'P 1'
#
loop_
_entity.id
_entity.type
_entity.pdbx_description
1 polymer ?
#
loop_
_entity_poly.entity_id
_entity_poly.type
_entity_poly.pdbx_seq_one_letter_code
_entity_poly.pdbx_strand_id
1 'polypeptide(L)'
;MRHVTFERAWPLDTDGMPWIPTGPGKSFRPLRFAANGWSELMRLESGSTVAVHRHTGEVHAFNLSGTREIFGSGELVGPGNYVYEPAGMIDGWRAVGDEPCVMHIKVAGVIEYLDEDGRVTETVSAATQRKVYLAWCREHGMRPVGQILG
;
A
#
# COMPACT_ATOMS: atom_id res chain seq x y z
N MET A 1 -23.37 -16.61 35.18
CA MET A 1 -23.29 -16.87 33.74
C MET A 1 -22.63 -15.68 33.06
N ARG A 2 -21.54 -15.90 32.37
CA ARG A 2 -20.91 -14.83 31.60
C ARG A 2 -21.67 -14.66 30.29
N HIS A 3 -22.15 -13.46 30.01
CA HIS A 3 -22.76 -13.15 28.73
C HIS A 3 -21.68 -12.90 27.67
N VAL A 4 -21.81 -13.58 26.56
CA VAL A 4 -20.95 -13.27 25.38
C VAL A 4 -21.51 -12.01 24.73
N THR A 5 -20.70 -10.97 24.66
CA THR A 5 -21.06 -9.74 23.94
C THR A 5 -20.42 -9.81 22.56
N PHE A 6 -21.26 -9.65 21.54
CA PHE A 6 -20.77 -9.58 20.16
C PHE A 6 -20.40 -8.14 19.84
N GLU A 7 -19.11 -7.94 19.51
CA GLU A 7 -18.64 -6.65 19.00
C GLU A 7 -18.89 -6.56 17.50
N ARG A 8 -19.02 -5.34 17.01
CA ARG A 8 -19.25 -5.08 15.59
C ARG A 8 -17.93 -5.13 14.83
N ALA A 9 -17.88 -5.91 13.74
CA ALA A 9 -16.87 -5.74 12.70
C ALA A 9 -17.20 -4.51 11.86
N TRP A 10 -16.19 -3.93 11.19
CA TRP A 10 -16.34 -2.74 10.34
C TRP A 10 -16.06 -3.10 8.88
N PRO A 11 -17.08 -3.55 8.13
CA PRO A 11 -16.91 -3.80 6.71
C PRO A 11 -16.69 -2.48 5.95
N LEU A 12 -15.86 -2.54 4.91
CA LEU A 12 -15.53 -1.42 4.04
C LEU A 12 -15.76 -1.87 2.60
N ASP A 13 -16.63 -1.15 1.87
CA ASP A 13 -16.82 -1.38 0.45
C ASP A 13 -15.69 -0.71 -0.34
N THR A 14 -14.69 -1.50 -0.69
CA THR A 14 -13.52 -0.98 -1.41
C THR A 14 -13.83 -0.68 -2.88
N ASP A 15 -14.78 -1.37 -3.49
CA ASP A 15 -15.16 -1.10 -4.90
C ASP A 15 -15.80 0.27 -5.06
N GLY A 16 -16.46 0.76 -4.02
CA GLY A 16 -17.03 2.11 -4.00
C GLY A 16 -16.02 3.23 -3.73
N MET A 17 -14.76 2.90 -3.44
CA MET A 17 -13.74 3.90 -3.14
C MET A 17 -13.03 4.38 -4.41
N PRO A 18 -12.69 5.68 -4.51
CA PRO A 18 -11.85 6.16 -5.60
C PRO A 18 -10.42 5.65 -5.47
N TRP A 19 -9.76 5.49 -6.61
CA TRP A 19 -8.31 5.32 -6.65
C TRP A 19 -7.64 6.68 -6.51
N ILE A 20 -6.91 6.87 -5.43
CA ILE A 20 -6.27 8.15 -5.09
C ILE A 20 -4.83 8.14 -5.58
N PRO A 21 -4.43 9.08 -6.47
CA PRO A 21 -3.07 9.15 -6.97
C PRO A 21 -2.05 9.38 -5.85
N THR A 22 -0.96 8.62 -5.87
CA THR A 22 0.16 8.75 -4.93
C THR A 22 1.49 9.03 -5.63
N GLY A 23 1.50 9.02 -6.96
CA GLY A 23 2.65 9.28 -7.80
C GLY A 23 2.36 8.89 -9.24
N PRO A 24 3.30 9.08 -10.17
CA PRO A 24 3.11 8.71 -11.58
C PRO A 24 2.77 7.22 -11.73
N GLY A 25 1.61 6.92 -12.31
CA GLY A 25 1.13 5.56 -12.52
C GLY A 25 0.78 4.79 -11.24
N LYS A 26 0.76 5.45 -10.09
CA LYS A 26 0.45 4.83 -8.79
C LYS A 26 -0.78 5.45 -8.18
N SER A 27 -1.61 4.61 -7.57
CA SER A 27 -2.78 5.03 -6.81
C SER A 27 -3.07 4.04 -5.67
N PHE A 28 -3.83 4.47 -4.70
CA PHE A 28 -4.21 3.63 -3.60
C PHE A 28 -5.66 3.83 -3.19
N ARG A 29 -6.19 2.82 -2.53
CA ARG A 29 -7.41 2.88 -1.72
C ARG A 29 -6.99 2.55 -0.31
N PRO A 30 -6.91 3.53 0.62
CA PRO A 30 -6.51 3.25 1.98
C PRO A 30 -7.58 2.39 2.67
N LEU A 31 -7.16 1.43 3.47
CA LEU A 31 -8.05 0.56 4.22
C LEU A 31 -8.05 0.92 5.71
N ARG A 32 -6.89 1.19 6.27
CA ARG A 32 -6.76 1.62 7.66
C ARG A 32 -5.39 2.19 7.94
N PHE A 33 -5.34 3.31 8.62
CA PHE A 33 -4.13 3.89 9.18
C PHE A 33 -4.03 3.52 10.66
N ALA A 34 -2.83 3.16 11.11
CA ALA A 34 -2.53 2.81 12.48
C ALA A 34 -1.32 3.60 12.98
N ALA A 35 -0.99 3.47 14.27
CA ALA A 35 0.14 4.20 14.86
C ALA A 35 1.48 3.83 14.19
N ASN A 36 1.67 2.55 13.84
CA ASN A 36 2.94 2.01 13.35
C ASN A 36 2.83 1.37 11.97
N GLY A 37 1.92 1.85 11.13
CA GLY A 37 1.77 1.30 9.80
C GLY A 37 0.36 1.50 9.24
N TRP A 38 0.12 0.91 8.08
CA TRP A 38 -1.17 1.02 7.41
C TRP A 38 -1.41 -0.18 6.49
N SER A 39 -2.65 -0.32 6.06
CA SER A 39 -3.02 -1.24 5.00
C SER A 39 -3.76 -0.51 3.89
N GLU A 40 -3.55 -0.96 2.67
CA GLU A 40 -4.11 -0.35 1.47
C GLU A 40 -4.31 -1.37 0.36
N LEU A 41 -5.16 -1.04 -0.59
CA LEU A 41 -5.09 -1.58 -1.93
C LEU A 41 -4.20 -0.64 -2.74
N MET A 42 -3.21 -1.20 -3.42
CA MET A 42 -2.29 -0.45 -4.26
C MET A 42 -2.50 -0.86 -5.71
N ARG A 43 -2.54 0.13 -6.59
CA ARG A 43 -2.63 -0.07 -8.02
C ARG A 43 -1.46 0.61 -8.70
N LEU A 44 -0.78 -0.15 -9.55
CA LEU A 44 0.31 0.33 -10.39
C LEU A 44 -0.03 0.06 -11.85
N GLU A 45 -0.03 1.13 -12.66
CA GLU A 45 -0.26 1.00 -14.09
C GLU A 45 0.84 0.19 -14.76
N SER A 46 0.49 -0.53 -15.83
CA SER A 46 1.45 -1.34 -16.59
C SER A 46 2.68 -0.52 -16.99
N GLY A 47 3.87 -1.06 -16.78
CA GLY A 47 5.13 -0.42 -17.08
C GLY A 47 5.63 0.59 -16.04
N SER A 48 4.81 0.97 -15.08
CA SER A 48 5.21 1.86 -13.99
C SER A 48 6.06 1.13 -12.96
N THR A 49 6.90 1.88 -12.24
CA THR A 49 7.83 1.33 -11.26
C THR A 49 7.56 1.87 -9.87
N VAL A 50 7.88 1.04 -8.87
CA VAL A 50 8.13 1.48 -7.49
C VAL A 50 9.63 1.50 -7.30
N ALA A 51 10.19 2.68 -7.07
CA ALA A 51 11.62 2.88 -6.93
C ALA A 51 12.20 2.10 -5.75
N VAL A 52 13.52 1.94 -5.73
CA VAL A 52 14.23 1.25 -4.66
C VAL A 52 13.98 1.92 -3.32
N HIS A 53 13.58 1.10 -2.35
CA HIS A 53 13.22 1.55 -1.01
C HIS A 53 13.53 0.47 0.02
N ARG A 54 13.59 0.90 1.27
CA ARG A 54 13.75 0.01 2.42
C ARG A 54 12.52 0.08 3.29
N HIS A 55 12.05 -1.07 3.74
CA HIS A 55 11.00 -1.17 4.75
C HIS A 55 11.63 -1.26 6.13
N THR A 56 11.25 -0.37 7.05
CA THR A 56 11.73 -0.44 8.44
C THR A 56 11.03 -1.52 9.26
N GLY A 57 9.80 -1.88 8.87
CA GLY A 57 9.04 -2.98 9.46
C GLY A 57 8.75 -4.08 8.44
N GLU A 58 8.05 -5.10 8.85
CA GLU A 58 7.65 -6.18 7.95
C GLU A 58 6.48 -5.77 7.04
N VAL A 59 6.41 -6.42 5.88
CA VAL A 59 5.37 -6.19 4.89
C VAL A 59 4.71 -7.52 4.52
N HIS A 60 3.39 -7.48 4.40
CA HIS A 60 2.59 -8.56 3.85
C HIS A 60 1.83 -8.04 2.64
N ALA A 61 2.01 -8.68 1.49
CA ALA A 61 1.33 -8.27 0.25
C ALA A 61 0.68 -9.48 -0.41
N PHE A 62 -0.52 -9.27 -0.93
CA PHE A 62 -1.26 -10.27 -1.67
C PHE A 62 -1.68 -9.68 -3.01
N ASN A 63 -1.19 -10.27 -4.10
CA ASN A 63 -1.56 -9.84 -5.45
C ASN A 63 -2.98 -10.29 -5.79
N LEU A 64 -3.80 -9.34 -6.19
CA LEU A 64 -5.20 -9.57 -6.59
C LEU A 64 -5.33 -9.71 -8.11
N SER A 65 -4.66 -8.85 -8.87
CA SER A 65 -4.68 -8.86 -10.34
C SER A 65 -3.40 -8.24 -10.89
N GLY A 66 -3.11 -8.54 -12.15
CA GLY A 66 -1.87 -8.10 -12.77
C GLY A 66 -0.63 -8.77 -12.19
N THR A 67 0.53 -8.42 -12.72
CA THR A 67 1.81 -9.04 -12.35
C THR A 67 2.85 -7.95 -12.14
N ARG A 68 3.73 -8.16 -11.17
CA ARG A 68 4.91 -7.32 -10.93
C ARG A 68 6.18 -8.15 -11.01
N GLU A 69 7.25 -7.51 -11.42
CA GLU A 69 8.60 -8.08 -11.45
C GLU A 69 9.44 -7.41 -10.37
N ILE A 70 10.03 -8.21 -9.50
CA ILE A 70 10.90 -7.74 -8.42
C ILE A 70 12.29 -7.48 -8.98
N PHE A 71 12.85 -6.31 -8.70
CA PHE A 71 14.21 -5.97 -9.15
C PHE A 71 15.25 -6.85 -8.44
N GLY A 72 16.34 -7.09 -9.14
CA GLY A 72 17.42 -7.93 -8.64
C GLY A 72 17.18 -9.41 -8.92
N SER A 73 16.15 -10.01 -8.36
CA SER A 73 15.85 -11.45 -8.60
C SER A 73 15.17 -11.72 -9.93
N GLY A 74 14.40 -10.76 -10.46
CA GLY A 74 13.58 -10.96 -11.65
C GLY A 74 12.35 -11.83 -11.39
N GLU A 75 12.05 -12.16 -10.14
CA GLU A 75 10.89 -12.95 -9.79
C GLU A 75 9.59 -12.25 -10.16
N LEU A 76 8.64 -13.01 -10.69
CA LEU A 76 7.31 -12.54 -11.03
C LEU A 76 6.33 -12.88 -9.91
N VAL A 77 5.54 -11.87 -9.53
CA VAL A 77 4.46 -12.00 -8.56
C VAL A 77 3.16 -11.73 -9.29
N GLY A 78 2.35 -12.76 -9.46
CA GLY A 78 1.08 -12.72 -10.19
C GLY A 78 -0.13 -12.88 -9.27
N PRO A 79 -1.35 -12.93 -9.85
CA PRO A 79 -2.59 -13.09 -9.10
C PRO A 79 -2.55 -14.32 -8.19
N GLY A 80 -2.99 -14.14 -6.94
CA GLY A 80 -3.00 -15.21 -5.94
C GLY A 80 -1.67 -15.42 -5.22
N ASN A 81 -0.61 -14.69 -5.57
CA ASN A 81 0.67 -14.80 -4.88
C ASN A 81 0.72 -13.91 -3.64
N TYR A 82 1.23 -14.49 -2.56
CA TYR A 82 1.52 -13.80 -1.31
C TYR A 82 3.02 -13.55 -1.19
N VAL A 83 3.38 -12.34 -0.75
CA VAL A 83 4.77 -11.95 -0.52
C VAL A 83 4.93 -11.48 0.93
N TYR A 84 5.91 -12.02 1.61
CA TYR A 84 6.36 -11.55 2.91
C TYR A 84 7.73 -10.88 2.76
N GLU A 85 7.87 -9.70 3.31
CA GLU A 85 9.13 -8.97 3.34
C GLU A 85 9.52 -8.69 4.80
N PRO A 86 10.66 -9.23 5.27
CA PRO A 86 11.13 -8.96 6.63
C PRO A 86 11.54 -7.49 6.80
N ALA A 87 11.52 -7.03 8.04
CA ALA A 87 11.99 -5.69 8.38
C ALA A 87 13.43 -5.47 7.89
N GLY A 88 13.70 -4.29 7.33
CA GLY A 88 15.01 -3.90 6.80
C GLY A 88 15.25 -4.33 5.36
N MET A 89 14.31 -5.03 4.73
CA MET A 89 14.47 -5.45 3.34
C MET A 89 14.45 -4.26 2.38
N ILE A 90 15.38 -4.30 1.42
CA ILE A 90 15.42 -3.32 0.32
C ILE A 90 14.77 -3.97 -0.90
N ASP A 91 13.84 -3.28 -1.50
CA ASP A 91 13.05 -3.74 -2.64
C ASP A 91 12.82 -2.63 -3.65
N GLY A 92 12.43 -3.04 -4.84
CA GLY A 92 11.95 -2.21 -5.92
C GLY A 92 11.33 -3.14 -6.97
N TRP A 93 10.35 -2.66 -7.71
CA TRP A 93 9.64 -3.50 -8.66
C TRP A 93 8.89 -2.67 -9.71
N ARG A 94 8.39 -3.34 -10.71
CA ARG A 94 7.57 -2.72 -11.75
C ARG A 94 6.38 -3.60 -12.11
N ALA A 95 5.30 -2.99 -12.53
CA ALA A 95 4.19 -3.70 -13.13
C ALA A 95 4.56 -4.13 -14.55
N VAL A 96 4.34 -5.40 -14.87
CA VAL A 96 4.61 -5.99 -16.18
C VAL A 96 3.35 -6.56 -16.81
N GLY A 97 3.39 -6.84 -18.10
CA GLY A 97 2.22 -7.30 -18.84
C GLY A 97 1.30 -6.14 -19.23
N ASP A 98 0.08 -6.47 -19.63
CA ASP A 98 -0.87 -5.51 -20.21
C ASP A 98 -1.87 -4.93 -19.19
N GLU A 99 -1.91 -5.51 -18.00
CA GLU A 99 -2.86 -5.13 -16.94
C GLU A 99 -2.18 -4.33 -15.84
N PRO A 100 -2.91 -3.41 -15.17
CA PRO A 100 -2.44 -2.84 -13.93
C PRO A 100 -2.20 -3.93 -12.88
N CYS A 101 -1.17 -3.75 -12.04
CA CYS A 101 -0.95 -4.60 -10.88
C CYS A 101 -1.71 -4.04 -9.70
N VAL A 102 -2.60 -4.84 -9.13
CA VAL A 102 -3.38 -4.49 -7.94
C VAL A 102 -3.06 -5.48 -6.84
N MET A 103 -2.72 -4.96 -5.66
CA MET A 103 -2.42 -5.79 -4.51
C MET A 103 -3.01 -5.21 -3.23
N HIS A 104 -3.30 -6.09 -2.29
CA HIS A 104 -3.49 -5.71 -0.89
C HIS A 104 -2.13 -5.74 -0.21
N ILE A 105 -1.75 -4.66 0.46
CA ILE A 105 -0.49 -4.55 1.16
C ILE A 105 -0.70 -4.02 2.57
N LYS A 106 -0.05 -4.65 3.54
CA LYS A 106 0.03 -4.20 4.92
C LYS A 106 1.48 -3.88 5.23
N VAL A 107 1.73 -2.62 5.57
CA VAL A 107 3.05 -2.08 5.84
C VAL A 107 3.17 -1.75 7.32
N ALA A 108 4.10 -2.41 8.02
CA ALA A 108 4.50 -2.01 9.36
C ALA A 108 5.68 -1.03 9.25
N GLY A 109 5.76 -0.07 10.18
CA GLY A 109 6.82 0.93 10.16
C GLY A 109 6.65 1.94 9.01
N VAL A 110 7.75 2.31 8.38
CA VAL A 110 7.81 3.30 7.32
C VAL A 110 8.54 2.76 6.09
N ILE A 111 8.35 3.41 4.97
CA ILE A 111 9.08 3.17 3.72
C ILE A 111 10.08 4.29 3.54
N GLU A 112 11.33 3.95 3.31
CA GLU A 112 12.42 4.89 3.05
C GLU A 112 12.91 4.72 1.62
N TYR A 113 12.63 5.68 0.74
CA TYR A 113 13.19 5.69 -0.61
C TYR A 113 14.67 6.06 -0.56
N LEU A 114 15.48 5.37 -1.35
CA LEU A 114 16.92 5.47 -1.31
C LEU A 114 17.46 5.99 -2.64
N ASP A 115 18.52 6.82 -2.57
CA ASP A 115 19.32 7.19 -3.74
C ASP A 115 20.36 6.10 -4.06
N GLU A 116 21.19 6.35 -5.08
CA GLU A 116 22.24 5.43 -5.51
C GLU A 116 23.30 5.17 -4.43
N ASP A 117 23.48 6.12 -3.50
CA ASP A 117 24.42 6.02 -2.40
C ASP A 117 23.78 5.35 -1.15
N GLY A 118 22.51 4.97 -1.24
CA GLY A 118 21.77 4.38 -0.13
C GLY A 118 21.26 5.39 0.90
N ARG A 119 21.24 6.68 0.54
CA ARG A 119 20.71 7.73 1.41
C ARG A 119 19.22 7.85 1.27
N VAL A 120 18.53 8.14 2.36
CA VAL A 120 17.08 8.34 2.37
C VAL A 120 16.74 9.68 1.72
N THR A 121 15.95 9.63 0.64
CA THR A 121 15.48 10.82 -0.09
C THR A 121 14.06 11.19 0.25
N GLU A 122 13.24 10.22 0.66
CA GLU A 122 11.84 10.41 1.02
C GLU A 122 11.41 9.33 2.01
N THR A 123 10.57 9.70 2.95
CA THR A 123 9.97 8.75 3.90
C THR A 123 8.46 8.77 3.74
N VAL A 124 7.86 7.58 3.59
CA VAL A 124 6.42 7.37 3.53
C VAL A 124 5.99 6.64 4.79
N SER A 125 5.02 7.21 5.49
CA SER A 125 4.50 6.68 6.76
C SER A 125 2.98 6.65 6.76
N ALA A 126 2.39 6.03 7.77
CA ALA A 126 0.95 6.11 7.99
C ALA A 126 0.47 7.57 8.05
N ALA A 127 1.22 8.44 8.72
CA ALA A 127 0.89 9.86 8.84
C ALA A 127 0.91 10.58 7.48
N THR A 128 1.92 10.32 6.64
CA THR A 128 1.99 10.96 5.30
C THR A 128 0.90 10.43 4.37
N GLN A 129 0.60 9.14 4.40
CA GLN A 129 -0.47 8.54 3.60
C GLN A 129 -1.85 9.02 4.05
N ARG A 130 -2.05 9.19 5.35
CA ARG A 130 -3.26 9.76 5.92
C ARG A 130 -3.48 11.20 5.43
N LYS A 131 -2.43 12.01 5.37
CA LYS A 131 -2.49 13.38 4.81
C LYS A 131 -2.91 13.38 3.35
N VAL A 132 -2.37 12.47 2.55
CA VAL A 132 -2.75 12.31 1.13
C VAL A 132 -4.24 12.01 1.02
N TYR A 133 -4.74 11.07 1.81
CA TYR A 133 -6.17 10.72 1.83
C TYR A 133 -7.06 11.90 2.22
N LEU A 134 -6.72 12.59 3.29
CA LEU A 134 -7.50 13.73 3.77
C LEU A 134 -7.50 14.91 2.78
N ALA A 135 -6.36 15.17 2.15
CA ALA A 135 -6.26 16.19 1.11
C ALA A 135 -7.13 15.85 -0.11
N TRP A 136 -7.10 14.61 -0.57
CA TRP A 136 -7.96 14.15 -1.65
C TRP A 136 -9.44 14.33 -1.33
N CYS A 137 -9.87 13.91 -0.15
CA CYS A 137 -11.25 14.06 0.28
C CYS A 137 -11.68 15.55 0.28
N ARG A 138 -10.84 16.42 0.80
CA ARG A 138 -11.10 17.86 0.82
C ARG A 138 -11.22 18.45 -0.58
N GLU A 139 -10.30 18.10 -1.47
CA GLU A 139 -10.27 18.60 -2.84
C GLU A 139 -11.46 18.12 -3.68
N HIS A 140 -12.01 16.94 -3.37
CA HIS A 140 -13.10 16.32 -4.13
C HIS A 140 -14.45 16.37 -3.42
N GLY A 141 -14.55 17.12 -2.33
CA GLY A 141 -15.80 17.25 -1.57
C GLY A 141 -16.29 15.93 -0.96
N MET A 142 -15.37 15.00 -0.69
CA MET A 142 -15.67 13.70 -0.11
C MET A 142 -15.49 13.74 1.41
N ARG A 143 -16.40 13.05 2.11
CA ARG A 143 -16.27 12.87 3.55
C ARG A 143 -15.31 11.72 3.83
N PRO A 144 -14.25 11.93 4.64
CA PRO A 144 -13.38 10.83 5.04
C PRO A 144 -14.15 9.74 5.78
N VAL A 145 -13.79 8.48 5.51
CA VAL A 145 -14.37 7.31 6.20
C VAL A 145 -13.67 7.14 7.55
N GLY A 146 -14.44 7.28 8.64
CA GLY A 146 -13.86 7.29 10.00
C GLY A 146 -13.06 6.04 10.35
N GLN A 147 -13.52 4.86 9.97
CA GLN A 147 -12.81 3.61 10.26
C GLN A 147 -11.44 3.49 9.56
N ILE A 148 -11.23 4.21 8.45
CA ILE A 148 -9.93 4.26 7.75
C ILE A 148 -8.92 5.06 8.56
N LEU A 149 -9.37 6.09 9.25
CA LEU A 149 -8.51 7.03 9.97
C LEU A 149 -7.88 6.45 11.25
N GLY A 150 -8.37 5.31 11.70
CA GLY A 150 -7.83 4.62 12.86
C GLY A 150 -8.46 5.01 14.19
#